data_d45287bb473192f87c496a8e795293ab
#
_entry.id   d45287bb473192f87c496a8e795293ab
#
_cell.length_a   1.000
_cell.length_b   1.000
_cell.length_c   1.000
_cell.angle_alpha   90.00
_cell.angle_beta   90.00
_cell.angle_gamma   90.00
#
_symmetry.space_group_name_H-M   'P 1'
#
loop_
_entity.id
_entity.type
_entity.pdbx_description
1 polymer ?
#
loop_
_entity_poly.entity_id
_entity_poly.type
_entity_poly.pdbx_seq_one_letter_code
_entity_poly.pdbx_strand_id
1 'polypeptide(L)'
;ADDRLGEMLIRAGMITLDQYDESVRLIKETGKKQGVVLVEMGALTPKDLFSGLKFQVREIVVSLFSWPEGRAVFIPPAEGKMPPIRVHSSPRGLILEGIRRQADSARLRRRLPPRDAVVRLNRAVLLEEGPSILLPEEQKIVEAADGSPTVAQVLERTEGDEISRLKALYG
;
A
#
# COMPACT_ATOMS: atom_id res chain seq x y z
N ALA A 1 12.98 -8.67 -1.22
CA ALA A 1 12.39 -8.53 0.11
C ALA A 1 11.77 -9.86 0.47
N ASP A 2 12.09 -10.39 1.63
CA ASP A 2 11.52 -11.67 2.07
C ASP A 2 10.16 -11.35 2.73
N ASP A 3 9.09 -11.52 1.96
CA ASP A 3 7.73 -11.20 2.37
C ASP A 3 7.06 -12.40 3.07
N ARG A 4 7.84 -13.19 3.79
CA ARG A 4 7.35 -14.33 4.54
C ARG A 4 6.47 -13.86 5.70
N LEU A 5 5.36 -14.56 5.90
CA LEU A 5 4.36 -14.19 6.90
C LEU A 5 4.98 -13.97 8.29
N GLY A 6 5.84 -14.91 8.74
CA GLY A 6 6.43 -14.84 10.07
C GLY A 6 7.30 -13.60 10.30
N GLU A 7 8.16 -13.25 9.34
CA GLU A 7 9.01 -12.06 9.44
C GLU A 7 8.19 -10.77 9.46
N MET A 8 7.10 -10.72 8.68
CA MET A 8 6.19 -9.60 8.68
C MET A 8 5.44 -9.46 10.00
N LEU A 9 5.03 -10.58 10.60
CA LEU A 9 4.37 -10.60 11.91
C LEU A 9 5.29 -10.12 13.03
N ILE A 10 6.60 -10.46 12.98
CA ILE A 10 7.61 -9.93 13.90
C ILE A 10 7.73 -8.41 13.72
N ARG A 11 7.90 -7.94 12.50
CA ARG A 11 8.01 -6.49 12.21
C ARG A 11 6.77 -5.71 12.62
N ALA A 12 5.60 -6.32 12.53
CA ALA A 12 4.34 -5.75 12.99
C ALA A 12 4.13 -5.85 14.51
N GLY A 13 5.05 -6.48 15.26
CA GLY A 13 4.92 -6.70 16.70
C GLY A 13 3.82 -7.65 17.11
N MET A 14 3.32 -8.47 16.17
CA MET A 14 2.22 -9.42 16.41
C MET A 14 2.71 -10.73 17.04
N ILE A 15 3.97 -11.10 16.82
CA ILE A 15 4.64 -12.23 17.44
C ILE A 15 6.05 -11.84 17.86
N THR A 16 6.61 -12.55 18.84
CA THR A 16 8.01 -12.40 19.25
C THR A 16 8.94 -13.25 18.37
N LEU A 17 10.25 -12.98 18.45
CA LEU A 17 11.26 -13.80 17.77
C LEU A 17 11.23 -15.24 18.28
N ASP A 18 11.10 -15.46 19.60
CA ASP A 18 11.03 -16.81 20.19
C ASP A 18 9.81 -17.58 19.66
N GLN A 19 8.65 -16.91 19.54
CA GLN A 19 7.45 -17.53 18.95
C GLN A 19 7.64 -17.87 17.47
N TYR A 20 8.37 -17.03 16.74
CA TYR A 20 8.71 -17.32 15.35
C TYR A 20 9.64 -18.55 15.25
N ASP A 21 10.72 -18.62 16.02
CA ASP A 21 11.66 -19.71 16.01
C ASP A 21 10.99 -21.04 16.38
N GLU A 22 10.15 -21.04 17.39
CA GLU A 22 9.36 -22.20 17.78
C GLU A 22 8.39 -22.62 16.66
N SER A 23 7.74 -21.66 16.00
CA SER A 23 6.86 -21.96 14.86
C SER A 23 7.64 -22.65 13.72
N VAL A 24 8.86 -22.19 13.43
CA VAL A 24 9.71 -22.78 12.38
C VAL A 24 10.10 -24.23 12.73
N ARG A 25 10.38 -24.54 14.01
CA ARG A 25 10.63 -25.89 14.49
C ARG A 25 9.41 -26.78 14.27
N LEU A 26 8.23 -26.33 14.71
CA LEU A 26 7.00 -27.08 14.58
C LEU A 26 6.55 -27.29 13.12
N ILE A 27 6.83 -26.35 12.23
CA ILE A 27 6.60 -26.52 10.78
C ILE A 27 7.41 -27.69 10.23
N LYS A 28 8.69 -27.80 10.62
CA LYS A 28 9.55 -28.90 10.16
C LYS A 28 9.06 -30.26 10.65
N GLU A 29 8.50 -30.33 11.87
CA GLU A 29 7.99 -31.55 12.46
C GLU A 29 6.62 -31.97 11.90
N THR A 30 5.74 -30.98 11.64
CA THR A 30 4.34 -31.24 11.32
C THR A 30 3.99 -31.08 9.85
N GLY A 31 4.81 -30.35 9.07
CA GLY A 31 4.51 -29.97 7.68
C GLY A 31 3.35 -28.98 7.53
N LYS A 32 2.84 -28.42 8.63
CA LYS A 32 1.72 -27.48 8.62
C LYS A 32 2.16 -26.09 8.14
N LYS A 33 1.21 -25.29 7.67
CA LYS A 33 1.46 -23.89 7.32
C LYS A 33 1.73 -23.05 8.58
N GLN A 34 2.67 -22.10 8.48
CA GLN A 34 3.10 -21.26 9.61
C GLN A 34 1.95 -20.58 10.36
N GLY A 35 0.98 -20.02 9.65
CA GLY A 35 -0.18 -19.40 10.29
C GLY A 35 -1.01 -20.38 11.15
N VAL A 36 -1.14 -21.62 10.70
CA VAL A 36 -1.84 -22.67 11.47
C VAL A 36 -1.07 -22.99 12.74
N VAL A 37 0.25 -23.17 12.61
CA VAL A 37 1.13 -23.47 13.77
C VAL A 37 1.07 -22.34 14.80
N LEU A 38 1.16 -21.07 14.36
CA LEU A 38 1.11 -19.91 15.25
C LEU A 38 -0.21 -19.82 16.03
N VAL A 39 -1.33 -20.24 15.41
CA VAL A 39 -2.63 -20.30 16.12
C VAL A 39 -2.67 -21.48 17.07
N GLU A 40 -2.21 -22.67 16.67
CA GLU A 40 -2.21 -23.88 17.52
C GLU A 40 -1.33 -23.72 18.75
N MET A 41 -0.19 -23.03 18.65
CA MET A 41 0.67 -22.72 19.81
C MET A 41 0.19 -21.52 20.65
N GLY A 42 -0.93 -20.90 20.28
CA GLY A 42 -1.51 -19.77 21.01
C GLY A 42 -0.78 -18.43 20.85
N ALA A 43 0.18 -18.35 19.92
CA ALA A 43 0.90 -17.11 19.64
C ALA A 43 0.00 -16.06 18.93
N LEU A 44 -1.00 -16.52 18.18
CA LEU A 44 -1.99 -15.68 17.50
C LEU A 44 -3.39 -16.23 17.69
N THR A 45 -4.38 -15.35 17.73
CA THR A 45 -5.77 -15.78 17.52
C THR A 45 -6.04 -15.93 16.01
N PRO A 46 -7.09 -16.67 15.60
CA PRO A 46 -7.51 -16.74 14.20
C PRO A 46 -7.81 -15.35 13.60
N LYS A 47 -8.31 -14.42 14.42
CA LYS A 47 -8.57 -13.02 14.02
C LYS A 47 -7.27 -12.27 13.74
N ASP A 48 -6.25 -12.45 14.60
CA ASP A 48 -4.94 -11.81 14.44
C ASP A 48 -4.22 -12.36 13.21
N LEU A 49 -4.28 -13.68 12.99
CA LEU A 49 -3.75 -14.31 11.78
C LEU A 49 -4.41 -13.72 10.52
N PHE A 50 -5.73 -13.56 10.51
CA PHE A 50 -6.43 -12.98 9.36
C PHE A 50 -6.02 -11.53 9.12
N SER A 51 -5.84 -10.74 10.19
CA SER A 51 -5.33 -9.37 10.11
C SER A 51 -3.89 -9.32 9.60
N GLY A 52 -3.03 -10.22 10.06
CA GLY A 52 -1.65 -10.37 9.59
C GLY A 52 -1.56 -10.73 8.11
N LEU A 53 -2.44 -11.62 7.64
CA LEU A 53 -2.50 -11.99 6.22
C LEU A 53 -2.97 -10.82 5.34
N LYS A 54 -3.94 -10.02 5.80
CA LYS A 54 -4.34 -8.79 5.10
C LYS A 54 -3.18 -7.79 5.03
N PHE A 55 -2.48 -7.62 6.14
CA PHE A 55 -1.30 -6.76 6.21
C PHE A 55 -0.22 -7.24 5.24
N GLN A 56 0.05 -8.55 5.18
CA GLN A 56 1.01 -9.14 4.24
C GLN A 56 0.65 -8.81 2.78
N VAL A 57 -0.59 -9.06 2.37
CA VAL A 57 -1.02 -8.75 1.00
C VAL A 57 -0.84 -7.26 0.68
N ARG A 58 -1.21 -6.38 1.61
CA ARG A 58 -1.02 -4.93 1.46
C ARG A 58 0.45 -4.56 1.28
N GLU A 59 1.34 -5.07 2.13
CA GLU A 59 2.78 -4.79 2.05
C GLU A 59 3.39 -5.30 0.74
N ILE A 60 2.99 -6.49 0.28
CA ILE A 60 3.42 -7.02 -1.02
C ILE A 60 3.00 -6.08 -2.16
N VAL A 61 1.73 -5.66 -2.20
CA VAL A 61 1.24 -4.75 -3.25
C VAL A 61 1.97 -3.41 -3.20
N VAL A 62 2.13 -2.83 -2.02
CA VAL A 62 2.79 -1.53 -1.85
C VAL A 62 4.28 -1.62 -2.19
N SER A 63 4.95 -2.74 -1.91
CA SER A 63 6.36 -2.94 -2.25
C SER A 63 6.65 -2.85 -3.75
N LEU A 64 5.66 -3.17 -4.61
CA LEU A 64 5.80 -3.10 -6.06
C LEU A 64 6.09 -1.66 -6.54
N PHE A 65 5.63 -0.65 -5.80
CA PHE A 65 5.88 0.75 -6.14
C PHE A 65 7.35 1.16 -6.00
N SER A 66 8.14 0.44 -5.21
CA SER A 66 9.58 0.66 -5.07
C SER A 66 10.41 0.03 -6.21
N TRP A 67 9.82 -0.84 -7.01
CA TRP A 67 10.55 -1.51 -8.08
C TRP A 67 10.88 -0.53 -9.21
N PRO A 68 12.16 -0.46 -9.65
CA PRO A 68 12.55 0.42 -10.73
C PRO A 68 11.96 -0.05 -12.07
N GLU A 69 11.94 -1.36 -12.28
CA GLU A 69 11.46 -2.04 -13.47
C GLU A 69 10.75 -3.33 -13.09
N GLY A 70 9.85 -3.81 -13.96
CA GLY A 70 9.15 -5.07 -13.74
C GLY A 70 8.28 -5.46 -14.94
N ARG A 71 7.96 -6.75 -15.02
CA ARG A 71 6.99 -7.29 -15.97
C ARG A 71 5.76 -7.74 -15.20
N ALA A 72 4.60 -7.22 -15.55
CA ALA A 72 3.33 -7.66 -14.99
C ALA A 72 2.62 -8.60 -15.98
N VAL A 73 2.08 -9.71 -15.46
CA VAL A 73 1.24 -10.64 -16.21
C VAL A 73 -0.04 -10.86 -15.40
N PHE A 74 -1.18 -10.58 -15.98
CA PHE A 74 -2.46 -10.91 -15.39
C PHE A 74 -2.81 -12.35 -15.70
N ILE A 75 -2.95 -13.18 -14.66
CA ILE A 75 -3.39 -14.57 -14.76
C ILE A 75 -4.75 -14.63 -14.09
N PRO A 76 -5.84 -14.81 -14.86
CA PRO A 76 -7.18 -14.95 -14.28
C PRO A 76 -7.23 -16.20 -13.39
N PRO A 77 -7.99 -16.18 -12.28
CA PRO A 77 -8.20 -17.37 -11.48
C PRO A 77 -8.87 -18.46 -12.31
N ALA A 78 -8.50 -19.72 -12.09
CA ALA A 78 -9.18 -20.84 -12.68
C ALA A 78 -10.66 -20.86 -12.25
N GLU A 79 -11.55 -21.26 -13.16
CA GLU A 79 -13.00 -21.31 -12.88
C GLU A 79 -13.29 -22.09 -11.59
N GLY A 80 -14.13 -21.51 -10.74
CA GLY A 80 -14.52 -22.10 -9.46
C GLY A 80 -13.50 -22.00 -8.31
N LYS A 81 -12.28 -21.49 -8.55
CA LYS A 81 -11.27 -21.29 -7.50
C LYS A 81 -11.32 -19.85 -7.01
N MET A 82 -11.94 -19.64 -5.88
CA MET A 82 -11.86 -18.35 -5.16
C MET A 82 -10.58 -18.27 -4.34
N PRO A 83 -9.90 -17.10 -4.31
CA PRO A 83 -8.75 -16.93 -3.42
C PRO A 83 -9.20 -17.12 -1.96
N PRO A 84 -8.37 -17.79 -1.13
CA PRO A 84 -8.72 -18.09 0.25
C PRO A 84 -8.84 -16.84 1.14
N ILE A 85 -8.27 -15.73 0.70
CA ILE A 85 -8.30 -14.46 1.41
C ILE A 85 -8.73 -13.37 0.43
N ARG A 86 -9.80 -12.66 0.78
CA ARG A 86 -10.22 -11.45 0.10
C ARG A 86 -9.78 -10.24 0.91
N VAL A 87 -8.93 -9.42 0.32
CA VAL A 87 -8.56 -8.13 0.90
C VAL A 87 -9.56 -7.10 0.37
N HIS A 88 -10.43 -6.64 1.26
CA HIS A 88 -11.32 -5.52 0.98
C HIS A 88 -10.53 -4.22 1.21
N SER A 89 -9.72 -3.84 0.26
CA SER A 89 -9.01 -2.56 0.25
C SER A 89 -9.34 -1.86 -1.05
N SER A 90 -9.59 -0.55 -0.98
CA SER A 90 -9.72 0.24 -2.20
C SER A 90 -8.42 0.15 -3.00
N PRO A 91 -8.45 -0.22 -4.28
CA PRO A 91 -7.26 -0.18 -5.14
C PRO A 91 -6.62 1.21 -5.17
N ARG A 92 -7.43 2.28 -5.14
CA ARG A 92 -6.97 3.67 -5.09
C ARG A 92 -6.22 3.95 -3.79
N GLY A 93 -6.74 3.46 -2.64
CA GLY A 93 -6.05 3.57 -1.36
C GLY A 93 -4.68 2.90 -1.35
N LEU A 94 -4.54 1.73 -1.98
CA LEU A 94 -3.25 1.04 -2.13
C LEU A 94 -2.29 1.80 -3.06
N ILE A 95 -2.81 2.42 -4.14
CA ILE A 95 -2.01 3.25 -5.05
C ILE A 95 -1.48 4.48 -4.30
N LEU A 96 -2.35 5.23 -3.61
CA LEU A 96 -1.94 6.39 -2.83
C LEU A 96 -0.87 6.02 -1.79
N GLU A 97 -1.07 4.91 -1.08
CA GLU A 97 -0.07 4.44 -0.11
C GLU A 97 1.27 4.09 -0.77
N GLY A 98 1.25 3.41 -1.92
CA GLY A 98 2.45 3.11 -2.68
C GLY A 98 3.21 4.37 -3.11
N ILE A 99 2.48 5.41 -3.54
CA ILE A 99 3.04 6.72 -3.90
C ILE A 99 3.61 7.43 -2.67
N ARG A 100 2.90 7.43 -1.54
CA ARG A 100 3.36 8.01 -0.27
C ARG A 100 4.68 7.41 0.20
N ARG A 101 4.88 6.12 -0.01
CA ARG A 101 6.14 5.41 0.33
C ARG A 101 7.26 5.63 -0.70
N GLN A 102 6.96 6.24 -1.85
CA GLN A 102 7.98 6.49 -2.87
C GLN A 102 8.99 7.52 -2.38
N ALA A 103 10.28 7.15 -2.35
CA ALA A 103 11.38 8.02 -1.93
C ALA A 103 12.09 8.70 -3.11
N ASP A 104 11.94 8.19 -4.32
CA ASP A 104 12.62 8.70 -5.53
C ASP A 104 11.88 9.92 -6.11
N SER A 105 12.28 11.10 -5.67
CA SER A 105 11.74 12.38 -6.19
C SER A 105 12.02 12.60 -7.67
N ALA A 106 13.15 12.10 -8.19
CA ALA A 106 13.48 12.22 -9.61
C ALA A 106 12.52 11.38 -10.47
N ARG A 107 12.14 10.20 -9.99
CA ARG A 107 11.12 9.36 -10.64
C ARG A 107 9.74 10.04 -10.62
N LEU A 108 9.35 10.65 -9.51
CA LEU A 108 8.09 11.39 -9.42
C LEU A 108 8.07 12.55 -10.41
N ARG A 109 9.14 13.40 -10.43
CA ARG A 109 9.24 14.54 -11.36
C ARG A 109 9.17 14.13 -12.83
N ARG A 110 9.79 13.00 -13.23
CA ARG A 110 9.74 12.51 -14.61
C ARG A 110 8.35 12.05 -15.03
N ARG A 111 7.48 11.72 -14.09
CA ARG A 111 6.13 11.20 -14.36
C ARG A 111 5.03 12.25 -14.22
N LEU A 112 5.34 13.37 -13.61
CA LEU A 112 4.41 14.50 -13.56
C LEU A 112 4.25 15.11 -14.94
N PRO A 113 3.06 15.65 -15.26
CA PRO A 113 2.88 16.44 -16.48
C PRO A 113 3.73 17.71 -16.45
N PRO A 114 3.95 18.36 -17.60
CA PRO A 114 4.67 19.64 -17.68
C PRO A 114 4.05 20.68 -16.74
N ARG A 115 4.88 21.66 -16.29
CA ARG A 115 4.44 22.67 -15.31
C ARG A 115 3.30 23.58 -15.80
N ASP A 116 3.15 23.73 -17.09
CA ASP A 116 2.08 24.49 -17.78
C ASP A 116 0.82 23.64 -18.06
N ALA A 117 0.87 22.33 -17.83
CA ALA A 117 -0.28 21.47 -18.00
C ALA A 117 -1.39 21.82 -17.00
N VAL A 118 -2.62 21.85 -17.47
CA VAL A 118 -3.81 22.16 -16.65
C VAL A 118 -4.22 20.95 -15.83
N VAL A 119 -4.34 21.13 -14.53
CA VAL A 119 -4.84 20.12 -13.58
C VAL A 119 -6.37 20.22 -13.52
N ARG A 120 -7.03 19.08 -13.64
CA ARG A 120 -8.49 18.99 -13.50
C ARG A 120 -8.85 17.99 -12.42
N LEU A 121 -9.61 18.44 -11.44
CA LEU A 121 -10.06 17.61 -10.35
C LEU A 121 -11.21 16.69 -10.78
N ASN A 122 -11.03 15.38 -10.59
CA ASN A 122 -12.12 14.42 -10.77
C ASN A 122 -12.93 14.28 -9.48
N ARG A 123 -13.92 15.15 -9.31
CA ARG A 123 -14.76 15.19 -8.10
C ARG A 123 -15.57 13.91 -7.87
N ALA A 124 -15.93 13.17 -8.93
CA ALA A 124 -16.66 11.90 -8.78
C ALA A 124 -15.82 10.86 -8.01
N VAL A 125 -14.52 10.79 -8.31
CA VAL A 125 -13.59 9.89 -7.60
C VAL A 125 -13.48 10.25 -6.13
N LEU A 126 -13.38 11.54 -5.80
CA LEU A 126 -13.29 11.99 -4.41
C LEU A 126 -14.57 11.70 -3.62
N LEU A 127 -15.73 11.80 -4.26
CA LEU A 127 -17.01 11.47 -3.63
C LEU A 127 -17.17 9.97 -3.37
N GLU A 128 -16.71 9.11 -4.28
CA GLU A 128 -16.76 7.66 -4.12
C GLU A 128 -15.89 7.16 -2.97
N GLU A 129 -14.65 7.66 -2.84
CA GLU A 129 -13.69 7.21 -1.82
C GLU A 129 -13.88 7.89 -0.47
N GLY A 130 -14.48 9.07 -0.46
CA GLY A 130 -14.61 9.92 0.72
C GLY A 130 -13.33 10.67 1.10
N PRO A 131 -13.44 11.72 1.93
CA PRO A 131 -12.30 12.58 2.28
C PRO A 131 -11.27 11.88 3.15
N SER A 132 -11.61 10.79 3.82
CA SER A 132 -10.73 10.05 4.73
C SER A 132 -9.58 9.32 4.04
N ILE A 133 -9.61 9.19 2.71
CA ILE A 133 -8.51 8.57 1.95
C ILE A 133 -7.30 9.49 1.81
N LEU A 134 -7.53 10.81 1.88
CA LEU A 134 -6.50 11.84 1.70
C LEU A 134 -5.89 12.27 3.03
N LEU A 135 -4.56 12.46 3.03
CA LEU A 135 -3.86 13.11 4.13
C LEU A 135 -4.14 14.63 4.10
N PRO A 136 -3.96 15.35 5.23
CA PRO A 136 -4.20 16.80 5.28
C PRO A 136 -3.42 17.60 4.23
N GLU A 137 -2.18 17.23 3.94
CA GLU A 137 -1.35 17.84 2.91
C GLU A 137 -1.88 17.56 1.49
N GLU A 138 -2.47 16.39 1.25
CA GLU A 138 -3.08 16.02 -0.02
C GLU A 138 -4.40 16.76 -0.24
N GLN A 139 -5.17 16.98 0.83
CA GLN A 139 -6.38 17.81 0.77
C GLN A 139 -6.07 19.24 0.32
N LYS A 140 -4.96 19.84 0.79
CA LYS A 140 -4.51 21.15 0.34
C LYS A 140 -4.20 21.19 -1.17
N ILE A 141 -3.61 20.12 -1.72
CA ILE A 141 -3.37 20.00 -3.16
C ILE A 141 -4.70 19.93 -3.93
N VAL A 142 -5.66 19.14 -3.42
CA VAL A 142 -7.00 19.06 -4.03
C VAL A 142 -7.70 20.41 -4.02
N GLU A 143 -7.64 21.15 -2.91
CA GLU A 143 -8.20 22.52 -2.81
C GLU A 143 -7.51 23.50 -3.77
N ALA A 144 -6.17 23.43 -3.86
CA ALA A 144 -5.39 24.26 -4.77
C ALA A 144 -5.64 23.94 -6.25
N ALA A 145 -6.10 22.72 -6.55
CA ALA A 145 -6.42 22.27 -7.91
C ALA A 145 -7.83 22.71 -8.38
N ASP A 146 -8.60 23.38 -7.53
CA ASP A 146 -9.90 23.91 -7.95
C ASP A 146 -9.75 25.07 -8.95
N GLY A 147 -10.66 25.15 -9.91
CA GLY A 147 -10.63 26.18 -10.95
C GLY A 147 -9.68 25.89 -12.13
N SER A 148 -9.22 24.63 -12.27
CA SER A 148 -8.36 24.20 -13.39
C SER A 148 -7.02 24.97 -13.50
N PRO A 149 -6.24 25.10 -12.42
CA PRO A 149 -4.93 25.74 -12.46
C PRO A 149 -3.91 24.89 -13.23
N THR A 150 -2.77 25.48 -13.55
CA THR A 150 -1.62 24.69 -14.02
C THR A 150 -0.90 23.98 -12.87
N VAL A 151 -0.09 22.97 -13.20
CA VAL A 151 0.78 22.29 -12.22
C VAL A 151 1.65 23.30 -11.46
N ALA A 152 2.21 24.30 -12.15
CA ALA A 152 2.99 25.37 -11.52
C ALA A 152 2.16 26.12 -10.48
N GLN A 153 0.95 26.55 -10.85
CA GLN A 153 0.06 27.28 -9.95
C GLN A 153 -0.38 26.48 -8.73
N VAL A 154 -0.64 25.16 -8.88
CA VAL A 154 -0.93 24.28 -7.73
C VAL A 154 0.25 24.24 -6.77
N LEU A 155 1.47 24.05 -7.29
CA LEU A 155 2.68 24.02 -6.48
C LEU A 155 3.00 25.36 -5.80
N GLU A 156 2.67 26.47 -6.42
CA GLU A 156 2.85 27.82 -5.84
C GLU A 156 1.83 28.13 -4.73
N ARG A 157 0.61 27.62 -4.86
CA ARG A 157 -0.48 27.80 -3.88
C ARG A 157 -0.35 26.93 -2.65
N THR A 158 0.52 25.91 -2.69
CA THR A 158 0.66 24.92 -1.62
C THR A 158 2.01 25.05 -0.93
N GLU A 159 1.99 25.03 0.42
CA GLU A 159 3.18 25.03 1.26
C GLU A 159 3.57 23.60 1.65
N GLY A 160 4.82 23.41 2.04
CA GLY A 160 5.36 22.14 2.51
C GLY A 160 6.61 21.71 1.72
N ASP A 161 7.17 20.57 2.10
CA ASP A 161 8.34 20.05 1.40
C ASP A 161 7.98 19.60 -0.03
N GLU A 162 8.93 19.76 -0.93
CA GLU A 162 8.72 19.53 -2.35
C GLU A 162 8.29 18.08 -2.65
N ILE A 163 8.88 17.11 -1.93
CA ILE A 163 8.59 15.69 -2.17
C ILE A 163 7.15 15.35 -1.82
N SER A 164 6.66 15.83 -0.68
CA SER A 164 5.27 15.63 -0.24
C SER A 164 4.28 16.23 -1.23
N ARG A 165 4.54 17.45 -1.72
CA ARG A 165 3.71 18.10 -2.74
C ARG A 165 3.72 17.34 -4.07
N LEU A 166 4.87 16.84 -4.51
CA LEU A 166 4.99 16.04 -5.73
C LEU A 166 4.23 14.71 -5.60
N LYS A 167 4.30 14.05 -4.43
CA LYS A 167 3.53 12.82 -4.16
C LYS A 167 2.04 13.07 -4.22
N ALA A 168 1.57 14.12 -3.56
CA ALA A 168 0.15 14.48 -3.52
C ALA A 168 -0.39 14.89 -4.91
N LEU A 169 0.42 15.49 -5.75
CA LEU A 169 0.04 15.85 -7.12
C LEU A 169 0.06 14.66 -8.08
N TYR A 170 0.90 13.66 -7.80
CA TYR A 170 1.04 12.45 -8.61
C TYR A 170 -0.05 11.41 -8.29
N GLY A 171 -0.53 11.32 -7.03
CA GLY A 171 -1.55 10.39 -6.54
C GLY A 171 -2.94 10.81 -6.92
#